data_871688b01bce07d462e11c9de90387a0
#
_entry.id   871688b01bce07d462e11c9de90387a0
#
_cell.length_a   1.000
_cell.length_b   1.000
_cell.length_c   1.000
_cell.angle_alpha   90.00
_cell.angle_beta   90.00
_cell.angle_gamma   90.00
#
_symmetry.space_group_name_H-M   'P 1'
#
loop_
_entity.id
_entity.type
_entity.pdbx_description
1 polymer ?
#
loop_
_entity_poly.entity_id
_entity_poly.type
_entity_poly.pdbx_seq_one_letter_code
_entity_poly.pdbx_strand_id
1 'polypeptide(L)'
;MSPTPKNAVSPLDSGQTSPARHLSAESPPDLQEQFERLRERYQRCTTSLASAAHDLKTPLSIISGYVGVLQGEKLGALNDRQREVLGDMASSCKRLQNFIQDFLTYSVLETGEMQLRFEMGDLNESLAEVCSLWSPRFQEKGLALYFLANEKITPFPFDAPKVQRVISNLLDNACKFTPTGGTVWLHADPYMWDRRSTQPSSFPNDRRQRSLSAPNAIKVSVADTGPGIGPEFHLEVFDDFFRIPQKSSETDGTGLGLAIVRRFVSAFGGKVWVESDAGNGCKFSFLIPLAPSSPLDPSRGPKK
;
A
#
# COMPACT_ATOMS: atom_id res chain seq x y z
N MET A 1 71.29 -59.69 -17.11
CA MET A 1 71.22 -60.47 -18.37
C MET A 1 70.05 -59.89 -19.16
N SER A 2 70.35 -59.10 -20.17
CA SER A 2 69.50 -58.73 -21.29
C SER A 2 69.14 -59.98 -22.10
N PRO A 3 68.19 -60.00 -23.06
CA PRO A 3 68.04 -58.96 -24.06
C PRO A 3 66.59 -58.69 -24.50
N THR A 4 66.42 -57.55 -25.16
CA THR A 4 65.41 -57.28 -26.20
C THR A 4 65.58 -58.17 -27.41
N PRO A 5 64.60 -58.31 -28.34
CA PRO A 5 64.46 -57.37 -29.43
C PRO A 5 63.00 -57.14 -29.99
N LYS A 6 62.78 -55.92 -30.50
CA LYS A 6 62.54 -55.50 -31.94
C LYS A 6 61.38 -56.22 -32.70
N ASN A 7 60.45 -55.46 -33.20
CA ASN A 7 60.11 -55.02 -34.56
C ASN A 7 58.59 -54.73 -34.62
N ALA A 8 58.24 -53.57 -34.96
CA ALA A 8 58.13 -52.88 -36.28
C ALA A 8 56.85 -53.24 -37.05
N VAL A 9 56.26 -52.18 -37.56
CA VAL A 9 55.47 -51.97 -38.77
C VAL A 9 54.02 -51.49 -38.58
N SER A 10 53.83 -50.25 -39.02
CA SER A 10 52.60 -49.52 -39.41
C SER A 10 51.84 -50.20 -40.54
N PRO A 11 50.84 -49.52 -41.14
CA PRO A 11 49.74 -48.65 -40.73
C PRO A 11 48.38 -49.19 -41.30
N LEU A 12 47.27 -48.49 -41.02
CA LEU A 12 46.12 -48.23 -41.93
C LEU A 12 44.96 -47.75 -41.07
N ASP A 13 44.70 -46.50 -41.16
CA ASP A 13 43.64 -45.84 -41.94
C ASP A 13 42.22 -46.29 -41.59
N SER A 14 41.49 -45.39 -41.09
CA SER A 14 40.18 -44.98 -41.58
C SER A 14 39.51 -44.07 -40.57
N GLY A 15 39.26 -42.93 -41.06
CA GLY A 15 38.56 -41.86 -40.36
C GLY A 15 37.14 -42.21 -39.93
N GLN A 16 36.83 -41.75 -38.74
CA GLN A 16 35.47 -41.35 -38.41
C GLN A 16 35.53 -40.10 -37.59
N THR A 17 35.41 -38.95 -38.29
CA THR A 17 35.11 -37.67 -37.71
C THR A 17 33.74 -37.75 -37.07
N SER A 18 33.71 -37.83 -35.74
CA SER A 18 32.53 -37.56 -34.95
C SER A 18 32.16 -36.08 -35.14
N PRO A 19 30.91 -35.73 -35.47
CA PRO A 19 30.50 -34.35 -35.53
C PRO A 19 30.49 -33.80 -34.11
N ALA A 20 31.37 -32.86 -33.85
CA ALA A 20 31.31 -32.00 -32.66
C ALA A 20 29.90 -31.41 -32.65
N ARG A 21 29.09 -31.81 -31.66
CA ARG A 21 27.88 -31.10 -31.30
C ARG A 21 28.33 -29.71 -30.85
N HIS A 22 28.12 -28.73 -31.72
CA HIS A 22 28.08 -27.33 -31.35
C HIS A 22 26.92 -27.19 -30.35
N LEU A 23 27.20 -27.35 -29.08
CA LEU A 23 26.41 -26.73 -28.03
C LEU A 23 26.65 -25.24 -28.24
N SER A 24 25.71 -24.60 -28.93
CA SER A 24 25.60 -23.14 -28.92
C SER A 24 25.37 -22.78 -27.45
N ALA A 25 26.42 -22.35 -26.77
CA ALA A 25 26.36 -21.68 -25.50
C ALA A 25 25.58 -20.39 -25.76
N GLU A 26 24.26 -20.40 -25.55
CA GLU A 26 23.49 -19.18 -25.45
C GLU A 26 24.15 -18.34 -24.37
N SER A 27 24.66 -17.18 -24.75
CA SER A 27 25.18 -16.20 -23.81
C SER A 27 24.11 -15.95 -22.75
N PRO A 28 24.45 -15.90 -21.45
CA PRO A 28 23.47 -15.63 -20.43
C PRO A 28 22.74 -14.32 -20.80
N PRO A 29 21.39 -14.30 -20.76
CA PRO A 29 20.62 -13.12 -21.12
C PRO A 29 21.12 -11.95 -20.32
N ASP A 30 21.27 -10.79 -20.97
CA ASP A 30 21.69 -9.55 -20.33
C ASP A 30 20.83 -9.29 -19.10
N LEU A 31 21.43 -8.79 -18.02
CA LEU A 31 20.74 -8.49 -16.76
C LEU A 31 19.46 -7.65 -16.99
N GLN A 32 19.51 -6.78 -17.98
CA GLN A 32 18.39 -5.95 -18.39
C GLN A 32 17.24 -6.79 -18.98
N GLU A 33 17.56 -7.77 -19.83
CA GLU A 33 16.58 -8.69 -20.41
C GLU A 33 15.95 -9.60 -19.33
N GLN A 34 16.76 -10.07 -18.37
CA GLN A 34 16.26 -10.84 -17.23
C GLN A 34 15.31 -10.00 -16.36
N PHE A 35 15.63 -8.74 -16.10
CA PHE A 35 14.82 -7.82 -15.36
C PHE A 35 13.49 -7.54 -16.07
N GLU A 36 13.52 -7.30 -17.38
CA GLU A 36 12.31 -7.08 -18.18
C GLU A 36 11.40 -8.32 -18.20
N ARG A 37 11.97 -9.51 -18.40
CA ARG A 37 11.22 -10.79 -18.34
C ARG A 37 10.59 -11.02 -16.95
N LEU A 38 11.32 -10.73 -15.88
CA LEU A 38 10.80 -10.86 -14.51
C LEU A 38 9.66 -9.86 -14.28
N ARG A 39 9.82 -8.63 -14.72
CA ARG A 39 8.81 -7.58 -14.64
C ARG A 39 7.53 -7.97 -15.40
N GLU A 40 7.65 -8.46 -16.63
CA GLU A 40 6.51 -8.93 -17.40
C GLU A 40 5.79 -10.11 -16.72
N ARG A 41 6.53 -11.08 -16.19
CA ARG A 41 5.94 -12.21 -15.45
C ARG A 41 5.19 -11.72 -14.22
N TYR A 42 5.77 -10.80 -13.48
CA TYR A 42 5.14 -10.20 -12.30
C TYR A 42 3.85 -9.46 -12.68
N GLN A 43 3.89 -8.63 -13.73
CA GLN A 43 2.70 -7.91 -14.22
C GLN A 43 1.60 -8.88 -14.67
N ARG A 44 1.93 -9.91 -15.45
CA ARG A 44 0.95 -10.95 -15.87
C ARG A 44 0.33 -11.65 -14.66
N CYS A 45 1.13 -12.02 -13.66
CA CYS A 45 0.65 -12.63 -12.43
C CYS A 45 -0.33 -11.70 -11.70
N THR A 46 0.05 -10.44 -11.51
CA THR A 46 -0.78 -9.43 -10.84
C THR A 46 -2.09 -9.19 -11.59
N THR A 47 -2.06 -9.09 -12.92
CA THR A 47 -3.26 -8.91 -13.75
C THR A 47 -4.19 -10.15 -13.67
N SER A 48 -3.63 -11.36 -13.70
CA SER A 48 -4.43 -12.60 -13.58
C SER A 48 -5.09 -12.70 -12.21
N LEU A 49 -4.36 -12.34 -11.14
CA LEU A 49 -4.90 -12.31 -9.79
C LEU A 49 -5.98 -11.22 -9.62
N ALA A 50 -5.82 -10.06 -10.27
CA ALA A 50 -6.83 -9.02 -10.28
C ALA A 50 -8.12 -9.49 -10.99
N SER A 51 -8.00 -10.21 -12.13
CA SER A 51 -9.15 -10.79 -12.81
C SER A 51 -9.87 -11.81 -11.92
N ALA A 52 -9.13 -12.71 -11.27
CA ALA A 52 -9.71 -13.69 -10.35
C ALA A 52 -10.41 -13.02 -9.15
N ALA A 53 -9.83 -11.96 -8.59
CA ALA A 53 -10.43 -11.20 -7.52
C ALA A 53 -11.73 -10.49 -7.97
N HIS A 54 -11.77 -9.98 -9.20
CA HIS A 54 -12.99 -9.42 -9.77
C HIS A 54 -14.09 -10.50 -9.89
N ASP A 55 -13.74 -11.69 -10.36
CA ASP A 55 -14.69 -12.80 -10.53
C ASP A 55 -15.22 -13.33 -9.18
N LEU A 56 -14.46 -13.20 -8.11
CA LEU A 56 -14.90 -13.52 -6.74
C LEU A 56 -15.88 -12.48 -6.17
N LYS A 57 -15.86 -11.25 -6.64
CA LYS A 57 -16.74 -10.17 -6.14
C LYS A 57 -18.22 -10.48 -6.40
N THR A 58 -18.53 -11.04 -7.56
CA THR A 58 -19.92 -11.32 -7.96
C THR A 58 -20.58 -12.40 -7.06
N PRO A 59 -20.03 -13.62 -6.88
CA PRO A 59 -20.64 -14.61 -6.00
C PRO A 59 -20.68 -14.15 -4.55
N LEU A 60 -19.68 -13.42 -4.09
CA LEU A 60 -19.67 -12.89 -2.72
C LEU A 60 -20.76 -11.84 -2.50
N SER A 61 -21.05 -11.00 -3.49
CA SER A 61 -22.16 -10.05 -3.42
C SER A 61 -23.52 -10.75 -3.34
N ILE A 62 -23.69 -11.87 -4.05
CA ILE A 62 -24.90 -12.69 -3.99
C ILE A 62 -25.06 -13.31 -2.59
N ILE A 63 -23.99 -13.92 -2.05
CA ILE A 63 -24.01 -14.52 -0.70
C ILE A 63 -24.34 -13.44 0.35
N SER A 64 -23.69 -12.27 0.28
CA SER A 64 -23.95 -11.14 1.17
C SER A 64 -25.39 -10.65 1.07
N GLY A 65 -25.96 -10.64 -0.13
CA GLY A 65 -27.36 -10.31 -0.38
C GLY A 65 -28.32 -11.28 0.31
N TYR A 66 -28.10 -12.60 0.19
CA TYR A 66 -28.92 -13.62 0.85
C TYR A 66 -28.82 -13.52 2.38
N VAL A 67 -27.60 -13.32 2.91
CA VAL A 67 -27.40 -13.09 4.35
C VAL A 67 -28.20 -11.87 4.83
N GLY A 68 -28.19 -10.77 4.08
CA GLY A 68 -28.97 -9.57 4.41
C GLY A 68 -30.49 -9.79 4.33
N VAL A 69 -30.99 -10.57 3.37
CA VAL A 69 -32.42 -10.93 3.29
C VAL A 69 -32.85 -11.77 4.49
N LEU A 70 -32.02 -12.73 4.92
CA LEU A 70 -32.29 -13.55 6.10
C LEU A 70 -32.24 -12.73 7.38
N GLN A 71 -31.22 -11.88 7.57
CA GLN A 71 -31.11 -10.98 8.73
C GLN A 71 -32.28 -9.99 8.83
N GLY A 72 -32.82 -9.56 7.68
CA GLY A 72 -34.01 -8.72 7.62
C GLY A 72 -35.32 -9.44 7.92
N GLU A 73 -35.28 -10.72 8.29
CA GLU A 73 -36.44 -11.59 8.66
C GLU A 73 -37.53 -11.62 7.57
N LYS A 74 -37.20 -11.30 6.30
CA LYS A 74 -38.16 -11.25 5.19
C LYS A 74 -38.72 -12.64 4.82
N LEU A 75 -38.05 -13.71 5.23
CA LEU A 75 -38.41 -15.11 4.93
C LEU A 75 -38.92 -15.86 6.18
N GLY A 76 -39.10 -15.16 7.28
CA GLY A 76 -39.57 -15.71 8.56
C GLY A 76 -38.70 -15.21 9.71
N ALA A 77 -39.27 -15.30 10.95
CA ALA A 77 -38.58 -14.90 12.17
C ALA A 77 -37.37 -15.79 12.46
N LEU A 78 -36.27 -15.21 12.93
CA LEU A 78 -35.05 -15.91 13.31
C LEU A 78 -35.03 -16.16 14.83
N ASN A 79 -34.52 -17.30 15.26
CA ASN A 79 -34.14 -17.51 16.65
C ASN A 79 -32.76 -16.85 16.92
N ASP A 80 -32.41 -16.69 18.22
CA ASP A 80 -31.22 -15.98 18.64
C ASP A 80 -29.94 -16.61 18.08
N ARG A 81 -29.86 -17.92 18.03
CA ARG A 81 -28.71 -18.64 17.45
C ARG A 81 -28.58 -18.41 15.96
N GLN A 82 -29.68 -18.33 15.23
CA GLN A 82 -29.66 -17.99 13.79
C GLN A 82 -29.19 -16.56 13.54
N ARG A 83 -29.63 -15.60 14.40
CA ARG A 83 -29.17 -14.20 14.32
C ARG A 83 -27.66 -14.10 14.54
N GLU A 84 -27.14 -14.79 15.56
CA GLU A 84 -25.72 -14.84 15.86
C GLU A 84 -24.92 -15.37 14.66
N VAL A 85 -25.27 -16.54 14.13
CA VAL A 85 -24.60 -17.17 12.98
C VAL A 85 -24.65 -16.27 11.73
N LEU A 86 -25.80 -15.67 11.43
CA LEU A 86 -25.94 -14.75 10.30
C LEU A 86 -25.13 -13.47 10.52
N GLY A 87 -24.97 -13.00 11.75
CA GLY A 87 -24.07 -11.90 12.11
C GLY A 87 -22.62 -12.21 11.77
N ASP A 88 -22.14 -13.40 12.15
CA ASP A 88 -20.80 -13.88 11.84
C ASP A 88 -20.57 -14.03 10.33
N MET A 89 -21.57 -14.57 9.61
CA MET A 89 -21.52 -14.67 8.15
C MET A 89 -21.46 -13.31 7.48
N ALA A 90 -22.30 -12.35 7.90
CA ALA A 90 -22.28 -10.98 7.37
C ALA A 90 -20.91 -10.30 7.59
N SER A 91 -20.35 -10.44 8.80
CA SER A 91 -19.01 -9.94 9.14
C SER A 91 -17.95 -10.57 8.25
N SER A 92 -18.00 -11.88 8.04
CA SER A 92 -17.06 -12.61 7.19
C SER A 92 -17.16 -12.20 5.71
N CYS A 93 -18.38 -12.05 5.18
CA CYS A 93 -18.61 -11.52 3.83
C CYS A 93 -18.04 -10.11 3.68
N LYS A 94 -18.26 -9.23 4.66
CA LYS A 94 -17.76 -7.86 4.65
C LYS A 94 -16.23 -7.81 4.66
N ARG A 95 -15.60 -8.65 5.49
CA ARG A 95 -14.12 -8.78 5.52
C ARG A 95 -13.57 -9.20 4.17
N LEU A 96 -14.16 -10.22 3.55
CA LEU A 96 -13.71 -10.71 2.25
C LEU A 96 -13.94 -9.69 1.13
N GLN A 97 -15.07 -8.95 1.13
CA GLN A 97 -15.31 -7.84 0.21
C GLN A 97 -14.24 -6.75 0.33
N ASN A 98 -13.90 -6.35 1.56
CA ASN A 98 -12.86 -5.35 1.82
C ASN A 98 -11.50 -5.86 1.33
N PHE A 99 -11.16 -7.13 1.61
CA PHE A 99 -9.91 -7.75 1.13
C PHE A 99 -9.82 -7.72 -0.40
N ILE A 100 -10.85 -8.17 -1.10
CA ILE A 100 -10.91 -8.17 -2.57
C ILE A 100 -10.74 -6.74 -3.11
N GLN A 101 -11.41 -5.76 -2.50
CA GLN A 101 -11.34 -4.37 -2.92
C GLN A 101 -9.94 -3.77 -2.72
N ASP A 102 -9.31 -4.06 -1.57
CA ASP A 102 -7.95 -3.61 -1.28
C ASP A 102 -6.95 -4.28 -2.24
N PHE A 103 -7.11 -5.58 -2.49
CA PHE A 103 -6.27 -6.33 -3.41
C PHE A 103 -6.37 -5.81 -4.86
N LEU A 104 -7.58 -5.52 -5.34
CA LEU A 104 -7.79 -4.91 -6.66
C LEU A 104 -7.13 -3.52 -6.74
N THR A 105 -7.30 -2.71 -5.71
CA THR A 105 -6.65 -1.39 -5.63
C THR A 105 -5.13 -1.53 -5.65
N TYR A 106 -4.60 -2.43 -4.85
CA TYR A 106 -3.17 -2.76 -4.81
C TYR A 106 -2.64 -3.19 -6.18
N SER A 107 -3.35 -4.11 -6.86
CA SER A 107 -2.95 -4.61 -8.18
C SER A 107 -2.86 -3.51 -9.23
N VAL A 108 -3.83 -2.59 -9.27
CA VAL A 108 -3.80 -1.42 -10.19
C VAL A 108 -2.64 -0.47 -9.87
N LEU A 109 -2.32 -0.30 -8.58
CA LEU A 109 -1.20 0.54 -8.15
C LEU A 109 0.15 -0.08 -8.52
N GLU A 110 0.27 -1.42 -8.47
CA GLU A 110 1.49 -2.15 -8.85
C GLU A 110 1.77 -2.13 -10.35
N THR A 111 0.74 -2.22 -11.19
CA THR A 111 0.93 -2.17 -12.65
C THR A 111 1.36 -0.78 -13.15
N GLY A 112 1.24 0.25 -12.31
CA GLY A 112 1.53 1.64 -12.69
C GLY A 112 0.48 2.23 -13.64
N GLU A 113 -0.64 1.56 -13.87
CA GLU A 113 -1.73 2.01 -14.76
C GLU A 113 -2.62 3.07 -14.12
N MET A 114 -2.37 3.39 -12.84
CA MET A 114 -3.17 4.38 -12.14
C MET A 114 -2.95 5.78 -12.72
N GLN A 115 -3.99 6.33 -13.30
CA GLN A 115 -4.03 7.74 -13.72
C GLN A 115 -4.49 8.61 -12.55
N LEU A 116 -3.70 9.63 -12.22
CA LEU A 116 -4.09 10.69 -11.30
C LEU A 116 -4.84 11.80 -12.06
N ARG A 117 -5.92 12.28 -11.46
CA ARG A 117 -6.69 13.41 -11.98
C ARG A 117 -6.55 14.58 -11.02
N PHE A 118 -5.67 15.51 -11.38
CA PHE A 118 -5.46 16.71 -10.59
C PHE A 118 -6.50 17.76 -10.98
N GLU A 119 -7.38 18.09 -10.05
CA GLU A 119 -8.41 19.11 -10.19
C GLU A 119 -8.28 20.12 -9.05
N MET A 120 -8.58 21.40 -9.33
CA MET A 120 -8.60 22.43 -8.30
C MET A 120 -9.67 22.09 -7.27
N GLY A 121 -9.28 22.02 -6.00
CA GLY A 121 -10.18 21.66 -4.91
C GLY A 121 -9.79 22.26 -3.58
N ASP A 122 -10.73 22.28 -2.65
CA ASP A 122 -10.51 22.62 -1.25
C ASP A 122 -10.24 21.34 -0.46
N LEU A 123 -9.02 21.25 0.10
CA LEU A 123 -8.64 20.09 0.89
C LEU A 123 -9.43 20.02 2.21
N ASN A 124 -9.74 21.16 2.86
CA ASN A 124 -10.53 21.14 4.10
C ASN A 124 -11.93 20.56 3.85
N GLU A 125 -12.56 20.89 2.73
CA GLU A 125 -13.86 20.31 2.33
C GLU A 125 -13.74 18.79 2.16
N SER A 126 -12.73 18.32 1.43
CA SER A 126 -12.48 16.88 1.22
C SER A 126 -12.22 16.13 2.54
N LEU A 127 -11.50 16.76 3.50
CA LEU A 127 -11.25 16.19 4.83
C LEU A 127 -12.52 16.14 5.67
N ALA A 128 -13.33 17.19 5.63
CA ALA A 128 -14.62 17.26 6.34
C ALA A 128 -15.60 16.18 5.86
N GLU A 129 -15.68 15.97 4.53
CA GLU A 129 -16.50 14.90 3.94
C GLU A 129 -16.10 13.52 4.47
N VAL A 130 -14.79 13.20 4.47
CA VAL A 130 -14.32 11.92 4.99
C VAL A 130 -14.61 11.78 6.47
N CYS A 131 -14.40 12.82 7.27
CA CYS A 131 -14.74 12.80 8.69
C CYS A 131 -16.24 12.55 8.93
N SER A 132 -17.11 13.19 8.15
CA SER A 132 -18.55 12.98 8.21
C SER A 132 -18.94 11.52 7.93
N LEU A 133 -18.32 10.90 6.93
CA LEU A 133 -18.55 9.49 6.57
C LEU A 133 -18.07 8.52 7.66
N TRP A 134 -16.99 8.85 8.37
CA TRP A 134 -16.43 7.99 9.42
C TRP A 134 -17.04 8.22 10.80
N SER A 135 -17.60 9.38 11.07
CA SER A 135 -18.16 9.78 12.38
C SER A 135 -19.10 8.74 12.99
N PRO A 136 -20.09 8.16 12.26
CA PRO A 136 -21.00 7.16 12.83
C PRO A 136 -20.26 5.93 13.37
N ARG A 137 -19.23 5.43 12.63
CA ARG A 137 -18.46 4.26 13.02
C ARG A 137 -17.58 4.51 14.24
N PHE A 138 -17.04 5.73 14.37
CA PHE A 138 -16.28 6.15 15.55
C PHE A 138 -17.20 6.25 16.77
N GLN A 139 -18.40 6.82 16.62
CA GLN A 139 -19.39 6.90 17.67
C GLN A 139 -19.86 5.52 18.13
N GLU A 140 -20.13 4.59 17.21
CA GLU A 140 -20.52 3.21 17.51
C GLU A 140 -19.44 2.49 18.34
N LYS A 141 -18.16 2.75 18.09
CA LYS A 141 -17.04 2.21 18.86
C LYS A 141 -16.75 2.99 20.15
N GLY A 142 -17.44 4.12 20.41
CA GLY A 142 -17.19 4.99 21.55
C GLY A 142 -15.88 5.77 21.46
N LEU A 143 -15.48 6.17 20.24
CA LEU A 143 -14.29 6.96 19.96
C LEU A 143 -14.67 8.41 19.63
N ALA A 144 -13.82 9.37 20.04
CA ALA A 144 -13.93 10.75 19.61
C ALA A 144 -13.12 10.99 18.32
N LEU A 145 -13.75 11.55 17.29
CA LEU A 145 -13.08 11.96 16.05
C LEU A 145 -13.14 13.50 15.92
N TYR A 146 -11.98 14.13 15.85
CA TYR A 146 -11.88 15.58 15.67
C TYR A 146 -11.22 15.91 14.33
N PHE A 147 -11.82 16.84 13.62
CA PHE A 147 -11.22 17.48 12.43
C PHE A 147 -11.00 18.96 12.72
N LEU A 148 -9.79 19.42 12.43
CA LEU A 148 -9.38 20.82 12.58
C LEU A 148 -9.07 21.38 11.19
N ALA A 149 -10.02 22.16 10.65
CA ALA A 149 -9.81 22.89 9.40
C ALA A 149 -8.72 23.96 9.56
N ASN A 150 -7.93 24.16 8.52
CA ASN A 150 -6.86 25.17 8.52
C ASN A 150 -7.07 26.18 7.39
N GLU A 151 -7.50 27.39 7.74
CA GLU A 151 -7.79 28.48 6.80
C GLU A 151 -6.57 28.95 5.98
N LYS A 152 -5.35 28.55 6.37
CA LYS A 152 -4.13 28.85 5.61
C LYS A 152 -3.95 27.98 4.38
N ILE A 153 -4.76 26.93 4.22
CA ILE A 153 -4.76 26.05 3.05
C ILE A 153 -5.69 26.64 2.03
N THR A 154 -5.13 27.20 0.97
CA THR A 154 -5.90 27.68 -0.18
C THR A 154 -6.15 26.54 -1.17
N PRO A 155 -7.20 26.61 -2.00
CA PRO A 155 -7.43 25.62 -3.05
C PRO A 155 -6.20 25.40 -3.94
N PHE A 156 -5.91 24.12 -4.25
CA PHE A 156 -4.79 23.72 -5.09
C PHE A 156 -5.15 22.45 -5.90
N PRO A 157 -4.40 22.11 -6.97
CA PRO A 157 -4.69 20.92 -7.75
C PRO A 157 -4.27 19.63 -7.02
N PHE A 158 -5.24 18.73 -6.78
CA PHE A 158 -5.01 17.39 -6.23
C PHE A 158 -6.10 16.41 -6.68
N ASP A 159 -5.88 15.11 -6.52
CA ASP A 159 -6.87 14.06 -6.80
C ASP A 159 -7.67 13.78 -5.52
N ALA A 160 -8.81 14.46 -5.35
CA ALA A 160 -9.62 14.38 -4.15
C ALA A 160 -10.07 12.93 -3.82
N PRO A 161 -10.59 12.11 -4.76
CA PRO A 161 -10.96 10.71 -4.47
C PRO A 161 -9.81 9.85 -3.96
N LYS A 162 -8.59 10.04 -4.48
CA LYS A 162 -7.42 9.27 -4.05
C LYS A 162 -6.92 9.73 -2.69
N VAL A 163 -6.91 11.04 -2.43
CA VAL A 163 -6.58 11.60 -1.11
C VAL A 163 -7.58 11.13 -0.05
N GLN A 164 -8.88 11.16 -0.35
CA GLN A 164 -9.93 10.62 0.53
C GLN A 164 -9.73 9.12 0.82
N ARG A 165 -9.27 8.33 -0.17
CA ARG A 165 -8.95 6.91 0.03
C ARG A 165 -7.77 6.71 0.97
N VAL A 166 -6.70 7.53 0.85
CA VAL A 166 -5.56 7.52 1.78
C VAL A 166 -6.03 7.80 3.21
N ILE A 167 -6.82 8.86 3.40
CA ILE A 167 -7.32 9.26 4.72
C ILE A 167 -8.23 8.17 5.29
N SER A 168 -9.13 7.60 4.49
CA SER A 168 -10.01 6.51 4.91
C SER A 168 -9.24 5.28 5.40
N ASN A 169 -8.13 4.92 4.76
CA ASN A 169 -7.28 3.83 5.22
C ASN A 169 -6.60 4.14 6.57
N LEU A 170 -6.17 5.39 6.76
CA LEU A 170 -5.58 5.83 8.04
C LEU A 170 -6.63 5.89 9.15
N LEU A 171 -7.83 6.38 8.87
CA LEU A 171 -8.94 6.40 9.82
C LEU A 171 -9.45 5.00 10.18
N ASP A 172 -9.46 4.06 9.21
CA ASP A 172 -9.80 2.66 9.48
C ASP A 172 -8.81 2.03 10.46
N ASN A 173 -7.50 2.27 10.27
CA ASN A 173 -6.49 1.81 11.21
C ASN A 173 -6.66 2.47 12.59
N ALA A 174 -6.84 3.78 12.67
CA ALA A 174 -7.09 4.48 13.93
C ALA A 174 -8.34 3.94 14.62
N CYS A 175 -9.44 3.74 13.88
CA CYS A 175 -10.67 3.15 14.42
C CYS A 175 -10.45 1.72 14.93
N LYS A 176 -9.66 0.89 14.23
CA LYS A 176 -9.38 -0.50 14.64
C LYS A 176 -8.57 -0.60 15.90
N PHE A 177 -7.51 0.17 16.00
CA PHE A 177 -6.51 -0.01 17.05
C PHE A 177 -6.68 0.91 18.27
N THR A 178 -7.43 1.99 18.17
CA THR A 178 -7.72 2.84 19.32
C THR A 178 -8.75 2.16 20.22
N PRO A 179 -8.49 2.00 21.54
CA PRO A 179 -9.46 1.43 22.47
C PRO A 179 -10.63 2.38 22.67
N THR A 180 -11.78 1.81 23.09
CA THR A 180 -12.98 2.57 23.44
C THR A 180 -12.67 3.68 24.45
N GLY A 181 -13.26 4.86 24.25
CA GLY A 181 -12.95 6.08 25.02
C GLY A 181 -11.75 6.86 24.49
N GLY A 182 -11.03 6.33 23.49
CA GLY A 182 -9.91 7.02 22.86
C GLY A 182 -10.32 8.12 21.91
N THR A 183 -9.30 8.83 21.38
CA THR A 183 -9.50 10.01 20.55
C THR A 183 -8.63 9.92 19.29
N VAL A 184 -9.19 10.39 18.17
CA VAL A 184 -8.50 10.50 16.88
C VAL A 184 -8.64 11.91 16.35
N TRP A 185 -7.53 12.46 15.85
CA TRP A 185 -7.47 13.80 15.25
C TRP A 185 -7.04 13.70 13.79
N LEU A 186 -7.75 14.41 12.94
CA LEU A 186 -7.37 14.66 11.55
C LEU A 186 -7.07 16.15 11.39
N HIS A 187 -5.90 16.50 10.87
CA HIS A 187 -5.54 17.89 10.58
C HIS A 187 -4.61 17.98 9.38
N ALA A 188 -4.56 19.17 8.77
CA ALA A 188 -3.67 19.46 7.66
C ALA A 188 -3.00 20.82 7.87
N ASP A 189 -1.71 20.90 7.51
CA ASP A 189 -0.90 22.13 7.66
C ASP A 189 -0.07 22.38 6.41
N PRO A 190 0.10 23.67 5.99
CA PRO A 190 1.12 24.03 5.02
C PRO A 190 2.50 23.60 5.51
N TYR A 191 3.27 22.97 4.64
CA TYR A 191 4.54 22.36 5.00
C TYR A 191 5.67 22.74 4.03
N MET A 192 6.85 23.02 4.61
CA MET A 192 8.09 23.20 3.85
C MET A 192 8.77 21.86 3.69
N TRP A 193 8.73 21.30 2.49
CA TRP A 193 9.34 20.02 2.21
C TRP A 193 10.63 20.17 1.41
N ASP A 194 11.75 19.83 2.03
CA ASP A 194 13.01 19.65 1.31
C ASP A 194 13.07 18.22 0.74
N ARG A 195 12.85 18.08 -0.57
CA ARG A 195 12.89 16.79 -1.27
C ARG A 195 14.27 16.11 -1.22
N ARG A 196 15.34 16.83 -0.87
CA ARG A 196 16.72 16.31 -0.78
C ARG A 196 17.02 15.73 0.61
N SER A 197 16.25 16.09 1.62
CA SER A 197 16.39 15.58 2.98
C SER A 197 15.71 14.22 3.12
N THR A 198 16.49 13.17 3.38
CA THR A 198 16.01 11.80 3.64
C THR A 198 15.38 11.65 5.04
N GLN A 199 15.60 12.61 5.94
CA GLN A 199 15.03 12.58 7.30
C GLN A 199 13.94 13.64 7.46
N PRO A 200 12.79 13.32 8.12
CA PRO A 200 11.92 14.37 8.63
C PRO A 200 12.75 15.17 9.66
N SER A 201 12.85 16.48 9.43
CA SER A 201 13.55 17.35 10.37
C SER A 201 12.77 17.41 11.69
N SER A 202 13.13 16.54 12.62
CA SER A 202 12.56 16.46 13.97
C SER A 202 13.11 17.53 14.92
N PHE A 203 13.88 18.52 14.42
CA PHE A 203 14.41 19.59 15.24
C PHE A 203 13.81 20.95 14.88
N PRO A 204 12.99 21.56 15.77
CA PRO A 204 12.40 22.89 15.53
C PRO A 204 13.40 24.05 15.65
N ASN A 205 14.71 23.81 15.79
CA ASN A 205 15.63 24.84 16.24
C ASN A 205 16.81 25.19 15.32
N ASP A 206 16.79 24.83 14.04
CA ASP A 206 17.79 25.42 13.13
C ASP A 206 17.29 26.75 12.53
N ARG A 207 17.46 27.82 13.34
CA ARG A 207 17.12 29.21 12.98
C ARG A 207 17.94 29.75 11.81
N ARG A 208 18.94 29.05 11.29
CA ARG A 208 19.89 29.56 10.29
C ARG A 208 19.53 29.35 8.84
N GLN A 209 18.47 28.57 8.54
CA GLN A 209 18.03 28.31 7.15
C GLN A 209 16.56 28.65 6.87
N ARG A 210 15.92 29.49 7.67
CA ARG A 210 14.65 30.13 7.28
C ARG A 210 14.89 31.24 6.25
N SER A 211 15.44 30.89 5.10
CA SER A 211 15.18 31.64 3.88
C SER A 211 13.67 31.54 3.61
N LEU A 212 13.05 32.68 3.34
CA LEU A 212 11.62 32.94 3.11
C LEU A 212 11.01 32.11 1.93
N SER A 213 11.10 30.81 1.96
CA SER A 213 10.46 29.96 0.96
C SER A 213 9.02 29.70 1.40
N ALA A 214 8.07 29.95 0.52
CA ALA A 214 6.67 29.62 0.75
C ALA A 214 6.50 28.08 0.93
N PRO A 215 5.47 27.62 1.67
CA PRO A 215 5.14 26.21 1.74
C PRO A 215 4.98 25.60 0.32
N ASN A 216 5.55 24.44 0.11
CA ASN A 216 5.54 23.74 -1.19
C ASN A 216 4.77 22.40 -1.15
N ALA A 217 4.24 22.05 0.01
CA ALA A 217 3.42 20.88 0.23
C ALA A 217 2.40 21.13 1.35
N ILE A 218 1.36 20.31 1.40
CA ILE A 218 0.47 20.19 2.54
C ILE A 218 0.78 18.88 3.27
N LYS A 219 0.98 18.96 4.59
CA LYS A 219 1.10 17.79 5.46
C LYS A 219 -0.26 17.46 6.04
N VAL A 220 -0.78 16.27 5.75
CA VAL A 220 -1.99 15.73 6.37
C VAL A 220 -1.58 14.70 7.41
N SER A 221 -2.20 14.75 8.58
CA SER A 221 -1.87 13.87 9.70
C SER A 221 -3.13 13.30 10.34
N VAL A 222 -3.10 11.99 10.63
CA VAL A 222 -4.08 11.28 11.46
C VAL A 222 -3.34 10.82 12.71
N ALA A 223 -3.75 11.33 13.87
CA ALA A 223 -3.18 10.97 15.17
C ALA A 223 -4.22 10.24 16.01
N ASP A 224 -3.83 9.21 16.73
CA ASP A 224 -4.70 8.41 17.59
C ASP A 224 -4.07 8.17 18.98
N THR A 225 -4.91 7.82 19.95
CA THR A 225 -4.50 7.43 21.31
C THR A 225 -4.48 5.90 21.49
N GLY A 226 -4.10 5.17 20.45
CA GLY A 226 -4.01 3.72 20.46
C GLY A 226 -2.77 3.19 21.22
N PRO A 227 -2.45 1.91 21.05
CA PRO A 227 -1.33 1.25 21.75
C PRO A 227 0.05 1.68 21.27
N GLY A 228 0.12 2.46 20.17
CA GLY A 228 1.40 2.83 19.56
C GLY A 228 2.07 1.67 18.80
N ILE A 229 3.17 2.01 18.14
CA ILE A 229 3.98 1.12 17.30
C ILE A 229 5.43 1.29 17.72
N GLY A 230 6.12 0.17 17.98
CA GLY A 230 7.54 0.19 18.29
C GLY A 230 8.39 0.73 17.14
N PRO A 231 9.48 1.44 17.43
CA PRO A 231 10.33 2.08 16.42
C PRO A 231 10.85 1.09 15.35
N GLU A 232 11.03 -0.17 15.73
CA GLU A 232 11.51 -1.25 14.88
C GLU A 232 10.56 -1.53 13.69
N PHE A 233 9.26 -1.23 13.84
CA PHE A 233 8.25 -1.49 12.81
C PHE A 233 7.89 -0.26 11.96
N HIS A 234 8.44 0.94 12.23
CA HIS A 234 8.03 2.19 11.58
C HIS A 234 8.21 2.18 10.05
N LEU A 235 9.15 1.42 9.53
CA LEU A 235 9.35 1.25 8.09
C LEU A 235 8.50 0.09 7.56
N GLU A 236 8.46 -1.02 8.28
CA GLU A 236 7.82 -2.26 7.86
C GLU A 236 6.29 -2.18 7.84
N VAL A 237 5.68 -1.29 8.65
CA VAL A 237 4.21 -1.12 8.68
C VAL A 237 3.62 -0.68 7.35
N PHE A 238 4.44 -0.15 6.44
CA PHE A 238 4.04 0.23 5.08
C PHE A 238 4.32 -0.86 4.04
N ASP A 239 4.92 -1.99 4.44
CA ASP A 239 5.21 -3.09 3.53
C ASP A 239 3.96 -3.93 3.25
N ASP A 240 3.98 -4.62 2.13
CA ASP A 240 2.86 -5.39 1.64
C ASP A 240 2.57 -6.57 2.56
N PHE A 241 1.30 -6.73 2.94
CA PHE A 241 0.83 -7.80 3.82
C PHE A 241 1.48 -7.82 5.21
N PHE A 242 2.25 -6.79 5.58
CA PHE A 242 2.88 -6.72 6.88
C PHE A 242 1.85 -6.52 8.00
N ARG A 243 2.05 -7.22 9.08
CA ARG A 243 1.26 -7.11 10.32
C ARG A 243 2.20 -7.26 11.51
N ILE A 244 2.09 -6.36 12.47
CA ILE A 244 2.85 -6.46 13.71
C ILE A 244 2.46 -7.76 14.43
N PRO A 245 3.42 -8.63 14.79
CA PRO A 245 3.13 -9.86 15.53
C PRO A 245 2.50 -9.52 16.89
N GLN A 246 1.20 -9.77 17.03
CA GLN A 246 0.50 -9.58 18.30
C GLN A 246 0.09 -10.92 18.90
N LYS A 247 0.03 -10.99 20.24
CA LYS A 247 -0.36 -12.21 20.97
C LYS A 247 -1.85 -12.56 20.84
N SER A 248 -2.71 -11.64 20.39
CA SER A 248 -4.14 -11.87 20.16
C SER A 248 -4.46 -11.82 18.66
N SER A 249 -5.04 -12.89 18.14
CA SER A 249 -5.39 -13.10 16.74
C SER A 249 -6.63 -12.33 16.26
N GLU A 250 -7.19 -11.43 17.06
CA GLU A 250 -8.51 -10.81 16.83
C GLU A 250 -8.51 -9.51 16.02
N THR A 251 -7.35 -8.93 15.71
CA THR A 251 -7.34 -7.69 14.93
C THR A 251 -7.50 -7.97 13.43
N ASP A 252 -8.67 -7.66 12.91
CA ASP A 252 -9.04 -7.76 11.50
C ASP A 252 -8.21 -6.79 10.64
N GLY A 253 -7.37 -7.31 9.76
CA GLY A 253 -6.67 -6.48 8.80
C GLY A 253 -5.99 -7.29 7.70
N THR A 254 -6.02 -6.77 6.48
CA THR A 254 -5.41 -7.41 5.29
C THR A 254 -3.90 -7.23 5.22
N GLY A 255 -3.34 -6.26 5.97
CA GLY A 255 -1.95 -5.80 5.81
C GLY A 255 -1.72 -4.97 4.53
N LEU A 256 -2.77 -4.67 3.76
CA LEU A 256 -2.66 -3.91 2.52
C LEU A 256 -2.97 -2.42 2.70
N GLY A 257 -3.69 -2.02 3.74
CA GLY A 257 -4.16 -0.65 3.90
C GLY A 257 -3.03 0.39 3.90
N LEU A 258 -1.97 0.20 4.69
CA LEU A 258 -0.83 1.11 4.73
C LEU A 258 0.07 1.00 3.49
N ALA A 259 0.20 -0.17 2.89
CA ALA A 259 0.89 -0.35 1.63
C ALA A 259 0.19 0.45 0.49
N ILE A 260 -1.14 0.42 0.44
CA ILE A 260 -1.95 1.22 -0.47
C ILE A 260 -1.75 2.72 -0.21
N VAL A 261 -1.71 3.16 1.06
CA VAL A 261 -1.40 4.54 1.44
C VAL A 261 -0.03 4.95 0.88
N ARG A 262 1.01 4.15 1.10
CA ARG A 262 2.37 4.43 0.59
C ARG A 262 2.38 4.59 -0.93
N ARG A 263 1.69 3.72 -1.65
CA ARG A 263 1.64 3.77 -3.12
C ARG A 263 0.90 5.01 -3.65
N PHE A 264 -0.27 5.33 -3.09
CA PHE A 264 -0.99 6.54 -3.47
C PHE A 264 -0.16 7.79 -3.20
N VAL A 265 0.43 7.91 -2.00
CA VAL A 265 1.24 9.06 -1.63
C VAL A 265 2.48 9.17 -2.52
N SER A 266 3.13 8.06 -2.87
CA SER A 266 4.25 8.03 -3.82
C SER A 266 3.82 8.47 -5.22
N ALA A 267 2.63 8.05 -5.68
CA ALA A 267 2.08 8.47 -6.97
C ALA A 267 1.78 9.97 -7.00
N PHE A 268 1.34 10.59 -5.88
CA PHE A 268 1.23 12.06 -5.77
C PHE A 268 2.59 12.76 -5.80
N GLY A 269 3.69 12.01 -5.72
CA GLY A 269 5.05 12.54 -5.53
C GLY A 269 5.30 13.02 -4.10
N GLY A 270 4.53 12.56 -3.13
CA GLY A 270 4.63 12.85 -1.71
C GLY A 270 5.49 11.85 -0.93
N LYS A 271 5.44 11.95 0.40
CA LYS A 271 6.10 11.05 1.37
C LYS A 271 5.11 10.72 2.48
N VAL A 272 5.13 9.48 2.97
CA VAL A 272 4.36 9.03 4.15
C VAL A 272 5.32 8.51 5.22
N TRP A 273 4.97 8.71 6.50
CA TRP A 273 5.71 8.18 7.65
C TRP A 273 4.79 8.05 8.86
N VAL A 274 5.29 7.39 9.90
CA VAL A 274 4.65 7.28 11.20
C VAL A 274 5.59 7.86 12.28
N GLU A 275 4.99 8.54 13.24
CA GLU A 275 5.60 8.99 14.49
C GLU A 275 4.83 8.28 15.60
N SER A 276 5.49 7.41 16.38
CA SER A 276 4.83 6.59 17.40
C SER A 276 5.84 6.04 18.39
N ASP A 277 5.39 5.87 19.61
CA ASP A 277 6.07 5.11 20.65
C ASP A 277 5.07 4.12 21.26
N ALA A 278 5.54 2.96 21.68
CA ALA A 278 4.69 1.96 22.32
C ALA A 278 3.98 2.55 23.56
N GLY A 279 2.65 2.47 23.59
CA GLY A 279 1.81 3.02 24.66
C GLY A 279 1.34 4.47 24.46
N ASN A 280 1.86 5.21 23.47
CA ASN A 280 1.58 6.63 23.28
C ASN A 280 0.78 6.98 22.02
N GLY A 281 0.12 5.98 21.40
CA GLY A 281 -0.63 6.18 20.17
C GLY A 281 0.25 6.31 18.93
N CYS A 282 -0.39 6.59 17.80
CA CYS A 282 0.27 6.76 16.53
C CYS A 282 -0.09 8.10 15.88
N LYS A 283 0.84 8.64 15.11
CA LYS A 283 0.60 9.76 14.20
C LYS A 283 1.14 9.40 12.82
N PHE A 284 0.23 9.04 11.94
CA PHE A 284 0.54 8.85 10.53
C PHE A 284 0.45 10.18 9.80
N SER A 285 1.48 10.53 9.04
CA SER A 285 1.55 11.79 8.29
C SER A 285 1.93 11.53 6.85
N PHE A 286 1.34 12.29 5.92
CA PHE A 286 1.73 12.26 4.52
C PHE A 286 1.74 13.65 3.90
N LEU A 287 2.47 13.79 2.79
CA LEU A 287 2.62 15.05 2.07
C LEU A 287 1.89 15.00 0.73
N ILE A 288 1.20 16.08 0.43
CA ILE A 288 0.65 16.38 -0.89
C ILE A 288 1.42 17.58 -1.45
N PRO A 289 2.21 17.43 -2.52
CA PRO A 289 2.90 18.56 -3.15
C PRO A 289 1.90 19.57 -3.74
N LEU A 290 2.11 20.87 -3.50
CA LEU A 290 1.25 21.94 -4.07
C LEU A 290 1.42 22.06 -5.60
N ALA A 291 2.59 21.71 -6.11
CA ALA A 291 2.82 21.56 -7.54
C ALA A 291 2.98 20.08 -7.84
N PRO A 292 2.05 19.45 -8.59
CA PRO A 292 2.22 18.08 -9.00
C PRO A 292 3.53 17.96 -9.78
N SER A 293 4.40 17.03 -9.37
CA SER A 293 5.56 16.68 -10.18
C SER A 293 5.01 16.12 -11.49
N SER A 294 5.42 16.71 -12.64
CA SER A 294 5.21 16.07 -13.95
C SER A 294 5.58 14.60 -13.82
N PRO A 295 4.82 13.68 -14.43
CA PRO A 295 5.17 12.27 -14.44
C PRO A 295 6.66 12.16 -14.76
N LEU A 296 7.40 11.40 -13.98
CA LEU A 296 8.83 11.17 -14.14
C LEU A 296 9.10 10.91 -15.62
N ASP A 297 9.75 11.85 -16.28
CA ASP A 297 10.26 11.68 -17.63
C ASP A 297 11.25 10.48 -17.59
N PRO A 298 10.90 9.34 -18.18
CA PRO A 298 11.74 8.15 -18.14
C PRO A 298 13.12 8.34 -18.79
N SER A 299 13.35 9.50 -19.44
CA SER A 299 14.62 9.85 -20.09
C SER A 299 15.68 10.42 -19.14
N ARG A 300 15.36 10.74 -17.88
CA ARG A 300 16.33 11.16 -16.88
C ARG A 300 16.88 9.97 -16.10
N GLY A 301 17.76 9.21 -16.74
CA GLY A 301 18.66 8.28 -16.07
C GLY A 301 19.52 8.99 -15.01
N PRO A 302 20.05 8.27 -14.00
CA PRO A 302 20.85 8.84 -12.95
C PRO A 302 22.08 9.52 -13.54
N LYS A 303 22.20 10.82 -13.34
CA LYS A 303 23.47 11.53 -13.63
C LYS A 303 24.53 10.95 -12.70
N LYS A 304 25.61 10.46 -13.33
CA LYS A 304 26.83 9.97 -12.70
C LYS A 304 27.39 10.94 -11.65
#